data_620a775b63a80d4c8b66722508b71468
#
_entry.id   620a775b63a80d4c8b66722508b71468
#
_cell.length_a   1.000
_cell.length_b   1.000
_cell.length_c   1.000
_cell.angle_alpha   90.00
_cell.angle_beta   90.00
_cell.angle_gamma   90.00
#
_symmetry.space_group_name_H-M   'P 1'
#
loop_
_entity.id
_entity.type
_entity.pdbx_description
1 polymer ?
#
loop_
_entity_poly.entity_id
_entity_poly.type
_entity_poly.pdbx_seq_one_letter_code
_entity_poly.pdbx_strand_id
1 'polypeptide(L)'
;MTNYMNFLSPIGRILIANIFLIDGINKISHYEGVAEWMFLNGVPDFLLPLVILLEIFGALAIILGWRVKLFSLFFFVFCILTAIIFHRDFTNNMDKAIFMKNMSMAGGFFFLFLHGAGKFSLDSLKNKV
;
A
#
# COMPACT_ATOMS: atom_id res chain seq x y z
N MET A 1 4.26 24.75 10.94
CA MET A 1 3.38 24.29 9.84
C MET A 1 2.04 25.00 9.94
N THR A 2 1.58 25.58 8.85
CA THR A 2 0.33 26.32 8.83
C THR A 2 -0.89 25.37 8.88
N ASN A 3 -2.03 25.87 9.36
CA ASN A 3 -3.23 25.05 9.59
C ASN A 3 -3.72 24.35 8.30
N TYR A 4 -3.64 25.02 7.14
CA TYR A 4 -4.10 24.39 5.89
C TYR A 4 -3.19 23.23 5.46
N MET A 5 -1.90 23.27 5.78
CA MET A 5 -1.00 22.14 5.48
C MET A 5 -1.36 20.90 6.27
N ASN A 6 -1.92 21.05 7.46
CA ASN A 6 -2.39 19.93 8.27
C ASN A 6 -3.55 19.19 7.61
N PHE A 7 -4.40 19.88 6.83
CA PHE A 7 -5.49 19.24 6.07
C PHE A 7 -5.00 18.47 4.85
N LEU A 8 -3.82 18.81 4.33
CA LEU A 8 -3.28 18.15 3.15
C LEU A 8 -2.77 16.74 3.45
N SER A 9 -2.32 16.50 4.68
CA SER A 9 -1.79 15.19 5.06
C SER A 9 -2.83 14.06 4.95
N PRO A 10 -4.06 14.21 5.46
CA PRO A 10 -5.10 13.20 5.23
C PRO A 10 -5.41 12.96 3.75
N ILE A 11 -5.41 14.01 2.94
CA ILE A 11 -5.65 13.88 1.49
C ILE A 11 -4.55 13.01 0.86
N GLY A 12 -3.29 13.27 1.17
CA GLY A 12 -2.18 12.47 0.65
C GLY A 12 -2.27 11.00 1.08
N ARG A 13 -2.66 10.76 2.34
CA ARG A 13 -2.83 9.38 2.83
C ARG A 13 -3.96 8.65 2.11
N ILE A 14 -5.09 9.32 1.87
CA ILE A 14 -6.20 8.74 1.12
C ILE A 14 -5.76 8.40 -0.30
N LEU A 15 -5.08 9.32 -0.97
CA LEU A 15 -4.66 9.12 -2.36
C LEU A 15 -3.71 7.94 -2.50
N ILE A 16 -2.71 7.82 -1.61
CA ILE A 16 -1.72 6.75 -1.74
C ILE A 16 -2.28 5.38 -1.31
N ALA A 17 -3.18 5.34 -0.34
CA ALA A 17 -3.71 4.09 0.19
C ALA A 17 -4.90 3.56 -0.60
N ASN A 18 -5.60 4.40 -1.32
CA ASN A 18 -6.86 4.05 -1.97
C ASN A 18 -6.72 2.88 -2.95
N ILE A 19 -5.62 2.84 -3.71
CA ILE A 19 -5.39 1.76 -4.68
C ILE A 19 -5.34 0.39 -3.99
N PHE A 20 -4.73 0.30 -2.80
CA PHE A 20 -4.63 -0.97 -2.08
C PHE A 20 -5.95 -1.40 -1.49
N LEU A 21 -6.77 -0.46 -1.05
CA LEU A 21 -8.12 -0.78 -0.58
C LEU A 21 -8.96 -1.38 -1.71
N ILE A 22 -8.92 -0.76 -2.88
CA ILE A 22 -9.65 -1.24 -4.06
C ILE A 22 -9.09 -2.59 -4.52
N ASP A 23 -7.78 -2.72 -4.60
CA ASP A 23 -7.12 -3.96 -5.03
C ASP A 23 -7.43 -5.12 -4.08
N GLY A 24 -7.41 -4.86 -2.78
CA GLY A 24 -7.75 -5.88 -1.78
C GLY A 24 -9.18 -6.37 -1.92
N ILE A 25 -10.13 -5.46 -2.14
CA ILE A 25 -11.53 -5.82 -2.37
C ILE A 25 -11.68 -6.60 -3.68
N ASN A 26 -11.01 -6.17 -4.74
CA ASN A 26 -11.05 -6.86 -6.04
C ASN A 26 -10.46 -8.27 -5.96
N LYS A 27 -9.44 -8.47 -5.13
CA LYS A 27 -8.87 -9.81 -4.93
C LYS A 27 -9.86 -10.78 -4.29
N ILE A 28 -10.76 -10.29 -3.44
CA ILE A 28 -11.83 -11.12 -2.88
C ILE A 28 -12.76 -11.60 -4.01
N SER A 29 -13.17 -10.68 -4.91
CA SER A 29 -14.06 -10.99 -6.03
C SER A 29 -13.44 -11.91 -7.07
N HIS A 30 -12.12 -11.86 -7.24
CA HIS A 30 -11.38 -12.63 -8.25
C HIS A 30 -10.39 -13.59 -7.60
N TYR A 31 -10.77 -14.15 -6.46
CA TYR A 31 -9.85 -14.88 -5.56
C TYR A 31 -9.11 -16.01 -6.26
N GLU A 32 -9.86 -16.87 -6.97
CA GLU A 32 -9.25 -18.06 -7.58
C GLU A 32 -8.27 -17.68 -8.69
N GLY A 33 -8.62 -16.71 -9.51
CA GLY A 33 -7.72 -16.23 -10.58
C GLY A 33 -6.44 -15.61 -10.03
N VAL A 34 -6.55 -14.84 -8.95
CA VAL A 34 -5.37 -14.23 -8.31
C VAL A 34 -4.51 -15.32 -7.65
N ALA A 35 -5.13 -16.29 -6.99
CA ALA A 35 -4.41 -17.41 -6.37
C ALA A 35 -3.62 -18.19 -7.40
N GLU A 36 -4.23 -18.49 -8.54
CA GLU A 36 -3.55 -19.18 -9.64
C GLU A 36 -2.38 -18.37 -10.19
N TRP A 37 -2.58 -17.08 -10.37
CA TRP A 37 -1.53 -16.19 -10.87
C TRP A 37 -0.34 -16.12 -9.91
N MET A 38 -0.62 -16.06 -8.60
CA MET A 38 0.43 -16.11 -7.57
C MET A 38 1.21 -17.43 -7.67
N PHE A 39 0.49 -18.54 -7.75
CA PHE A 39 1.11 -19.86 -7.84
C PHE A 39 2.02 -19.97 -9.07
N LEU A 40 1.56 -19.50 -10.23
CA LEU A 40 2.33 -19.51 -11.46
C LEU A 40 3.61 -18.66 -11.38
N ASN A 41 3.62 -17.66 -10.50
CA ASN A 41 4.80 -16.81 -10.29
C ASN A 41 5.65 -17.26 -9.10
N GLY A 42 5.42 -18.46 -8.59
CA GLY A 42 6.24 -19.03 -7.51
C GLY A 42 5.88 -18.58 -6.11
N VAL A 43 4.73 -17.94 -5.94
CA VAL A 43 4.24 -17.48 -4.63
C VAL A 43 3.14 -18.44 -4.15
N PRO A 44 3.27 -19.01 -2.94
CA PRO A 44 2.22 -19.91 -2.43
C PRO A 44 0.87 -19.21 -2.35
N ASP A 45 -0.15 -19.86 -2.88
CA ASP A 45 -1.51 -19.28 -2.93
C ASP A 45 -2.17 -19.17 -1.55
N PHE A 46 -1.71 -19.92 -0.56
CA PHE A 46 -2.23 -19.80 0.80
C PHE A 46 -1.90 -18.44 1.44
N LEU A 47 -0.96 -17.68 0.87
CA LEU A 47 -0.65 -16.33 1.33
C LEU A 47 -1.67 -15.29 0.90
N LEU A 48 -2.56 -15.62 -0.06
CA LEU A 48 -3.52 -14.65 -0.59
C LEU A 48 -4.45 -14.05 0.49
N PRO A 49 -5.03 -14.83 1.43
CA PRO A 49 -5.82 -14.21 2.49
C PRO A 49 -5.03 -13.19 3.32
N LEU A 50 -3.75 -13.46 3.58
CA LEU A 50 -2.89 -12.55 4.31
C LEU A 50 -2.64 -11.26 3.50
N VAL A 51 -2.42 -11.39 2.18
CA VAL A 51 -2.24 -10.25 1.29
C VAL A 51 -3.50 -9.37 1.27
N ILE A 52 -4.68 -9.98 1.13
CA ILE A 52 -5.94 -9.25 1.15
C ILE A 52 -6.12 -8.50 2.47
N LEU A 53 -5.86 -9.18 3.58
CA LEU A 53 -5.96 -8.59 4.91
C LEU A 53 -5.02 -7.39 5.05
N LEU A 54 -3.76 -7.53 4.63
CA LEU A 54 -2.78 -6.46 4.68
C LEU A 54 -3.22 -5.27 3.81
N GLU A 55 -3.69 -5.53 2.59
CA GLU A 55 -4.10 -4.45 1.69
C GLU A 55 -5.30 -3.69 2.23
N ILE A 56 -6.33 -4.38 2.72
CA ILE A 56 -7.53 -3.71 3.22
C ILE A 56 -7.28 -3.04 4.57
N PHE A 57 -6.77 -3.79 5.54
CA PHE A 57 -6.50 -3.25 6.88
C PHE A 57 -5.42 -2.19 6.86
N GLY A 58 -4.33 -2.45 6.14
CA GLY A 58 -3.24 -1.49 6.04
C GLY A 58 -3.67 -0.20 5.37
N ALA A 59 -4.46 -0.28 4.30
CA ALA A 59 -4.98 0.90 3.62
C ALA A 59 -5.88 1.72 4.54
N LEU A 60 -6.80 1.07 5.26
CA LEU A 60 -7.68 1.75 6.21
C LEU A 60 -6.87 2.39 7.35
N ALA A 61 -5.86 1.69 7.84
CA ALA A 61 -4.99 2.22 8.89
C ALA A 61 -4.28 3.49 8.44
N ILE A 62 -3.76 3.52 7.21
CA ILE A 62 -3.09 4.70 6.66
C ILE A 62 -4.09 5.83 6.45
N ILE A 63 -5.28 5.55 5.92
CA ILE A 63 -6.32 6.55 5.69
C ILE A 63 -6.71 7.21 7.02
N LEU A 64 -6.93 6.41 8.06
CA LEU A 64 -7.30 6.91 9.38
C LEU A 64 -6.12 7.50 10.14
N GLY A 65 -4.90 7.23 9.70
CA GLY A 65 -3.70 7.72 10.36
C GLY A 65 -3.29 6.92 11.58
N TRP A 66 -3.59 5.62 11.61
CA TRP A 66 -3.26 4.75 12.73
C TRP A 66 -2.04 3.90 12.39
N ARG A 67 -1.00 3.99 13.25
CA ARG A 67 0.28 3.29 13.06
C ARG A 67 0.83 3.46 11.64
N VAL A 68 0.78 4.69 11.15
CA VAL A 68 1.08 5.00 9.76
C VAL A 68 2.51 4.61 9.40
N LYS A 69 3.47 4.85 10.29
CA LYS A 69 4.86 4.48 10.00
C LYS A 69 5.02 2.97 9.82
N LEU A 70 4.37 2.17 10.65
CA LEU A 70 4.43 0.71 10.55
C LEU A 70 3.83 0.21 9.24
N PHE A 71 2.60 0.63 8.92
CA PHE A 71 1.93 0.18 7.70
C PHE A 71 2.58 0.74 6.45
N SER A 72 3.14 1.93 6.51
CA SER A 72 3.91 2.50 5.39
C SER A 72 5.15 1.68 5.09
N LEU A 73 5.84 1.21 6.12
CA LEU A 73 6.99 0.33 5.93
C LEU A 73 6.56 -0.99 5.27
N PHE A 74 5.44 -1.58 5.71
CA PHE A 74 4.92 -2.79 5.09
C PHE A 74 4.59 -2.57 3.61
N PHE A 75 3.90 -1.49 3.27
CA PHE A 75 3.56 -1.21 1.88
C PHE A 75 4.78 -0.85 1.04
N PHE A 76 5.77 -0.19 1.63
CA PHE A 76 7.05 0.06 0.96
C PHE A 76 7.68 -1.25 0.50
N VAL A 77 7.84 -2.19 1.42
CA VAL A 77 8.42 -3.51 1.11
C VAL A 77 7.51 -4.28 0.15
N PHE A 78 6.21 -4.24 0.37
CA PHE A 78 5.22 -4.94 -0.46
C PHE A 78 5.26 -4.47 -1.92
N CYS A 79 5.33 -3.15 -2.15
CA CYS A 79 5.42 -2.59 -3.51
C CYS A 79 6.68 -3.05 -4.23
N ILE A 80 7.82 -3.07 -3.53
CA ILE A 80 9.08 -3.51 -4.12
C ILE A 80 9.02 -5.01 -4.45
N LEU A 81 8.55 -5.83 -3.50
CA LEU A 81 8.47 -7.27 -3.72
C LEU A 81 7.52 -7.63 -4.84
N THR A 82 6.35 -7.03 -4.90
CA THR A 82 5.38 -7.32 -5.96
C THR A 82 5.90 -6.88 -7.32
N ALA A 83 6.60 -5.76 -7.40
CA ALA A 83 7.22 -5.33 -8.65
C ALA A 83 8.25 -6.34 -9.15
N ILE A 84 9.13 -6.81 -8.28
CA ILE A 84 10.19 -7.75 -8.63
C ILE A 84 9.63 -9.13 -8.97
N ILE A 85 8.64 -9.61 -8.21
CA ILE A 85 8.11 -10.96 -8.38
C ILE A 85 7.20 -11.05 -9.62
N PHE A 86 6.31 -10.07 -9.83
CA PHE A 86 5.23 -10.19 -10.79
C PHE A 86 5.40 -9.34 -12.04
N HIS A 87 6.26 -8.32 -12.03
CA HIS A 87 6.31 -7.32 -13.11
C HIS A 87 7.74 -7.01 -13.57
N ARG A 88 8.60 -8.02 -13.63
CA ARG A 88 10.00 -7.83 -14.02
C ARG A 88 10.29 -8.04 -15.49
N ASP A 89 9.29 -8.38 -16.29
CA ASP A 89 9.46 -8.57 -17.73
C ASP A 89 9.38 -7.22 -18.44
N PHE A 90 10.54 -6.59 -18.63
CA PHE A 90 10.62 -5.25 -19.24
C PHE A 90 10.45 -5.27 -20.75
N THR A 91 10.35 -6.44 -21.38
CA THR A 91 9.98 -6.52 -22.79
C THR A 91 8.49 -6.29 -22.99
N ASN A 92 7.70 -6.47 -21.94
CA ASN A 92 6.26 -6.19 -21.91
C ASN A 92 6.05 -4.76 -21.38
N ASN A 93 5.47 -3.87 -22.20
CA ASN A 93 5.28 -2.48 -21.82
C ASN A 93 4.34 -2.34 -20.61
N MET A 94 3.35 -3.21 -20.47
CA MET A 94 2.43 -3.19 -19.33
C MET A 94 3.18 -3.55 -18.03
N ASP A 95 3.98 -4.60 -18.03
CA ASP A 95 4.77 -4.99 -16.86
C ASP A 95 5.75 -3.90 -16.47
N LYS A 96 6.41 -3.31 -17.45
CA LYS A 96 7.34 -2.19 -17.20
C LYS A 96 6.63 -1.03 -16.54
N ALA A 97 5.45 -0.66 -17.03
CA ALA A 97 4.66 0.45 -16.47
C ALA A 97 4.23 0.13 -15.03
N ILE A 98 3.77 -1.08 -14.76
CA ILE A 98 3.34 -1.48 -13.42
C ILE A 98 4.55 -1.53 -12.46
N PHE A 99 5.70 -2.02 -12.92
CA PHE A 99 6.93 -2.01 -12.13
C PHE A 99 7.29 -0.59 -11.70
N MET A 100 7.31 0.35 -12.66
CA MET A 100 7.63 1.76 -12.37
C MET A 100 6.60 2.39 -11.43
N LYS A 101 5.32 2.09 -11.62
CA LYS A 101 4.25 2.55 -10.72
C LYS A 101 4.48 2.05 -9.29
N ASN A 102 4.81 0.78 -9.12
CA ASN A 102 5.08 0.21 -7.81
C ASN A 102 6.30 0.85 -7.15
N MET A 103 7.34 1.15 -7.92
CA MET A 103 8.50 1.86 -7.39
C MET A 103 8.15 3.28 -6.94
N SER A 104 7.30 3.97 -7.71
CA SER A 104 6.83 5.31 -7.32
C SER A 104 5.98 5.28 -6.05
N MET A 105 5.10 4.29 -5.92
CA MET A 105 4.31 4.11 -4.70
C MET A 105 5.21 3.78 -3.51
N ALA A 106 6.22 2.95 -3.70
CA ALA A 106 7.19 2.66 -2.66
C ALA A 106 7.88 3.93 -2.16
N GLY A 107 8.26 4.82 -3.08
CA GLY A 107 8.82 6.12 -2.70
C GLY A 107 7.87 6.95 -1.85
N GLY A 108 6.60 6.99 -2.22
CA GLY A 108 5.57 7.69 -1.43
C GLY A 108 5.42 7.10 -0.04
N PHE A 109 5.36 5.78 0.08
CA PHE A 109 5.28 5.13 1.40
C PHE A 109 6.55 5.34 2.22
N PHE A 110 7.70 5.39 1.57
CA PHE A 110 8.96 5.67 2.26
C PHE A 110 8.94 7.07 2.91
N PHE A 111 8.48 8.08 2.18
CA PHE A 111 8.31 9.42 2.76
C PHE A 111 7.30 9.42 3.90
N LEU A 112 6.21 8.69 3.74
CA LEU A 112 5.20 8.58 4.78
C LEU A 112 5.77 7.88 6.04
N PHE A 113 6.60 6.88 5.84
CA PHE A 113 7.33 6.22 6.93
C PHE A 113 8.25 7.19 7.67
N LEU A 114 8.97 8.04 6.93
CA LEU A 114 9.90 9.00 7.53
C LEU A 114 9.19 10.10 8.31
N HIS A 115 8.08 10.61 7.77
CA HIS A 115 7.42 11.81 8.32
C HIS A 115 6.19 11.53 9.17
N GLY A 116 5.60 10.35 9.04
CA GLY A 116 4.43 9.96 9.83
C GLY A 116 3.12 10.52 9.31
N ALA A 117 2.07 10.39 10.12
CA ALA A 117 0.68 10.60 9.70
C ALA A 117 0.25 12.06 9.59
N GLY A 118 0.96 12.97 10.24
CA GLY A 118 0.54 14.37 10.33
C GLY A 118 -0.42 14.62 11.50
N LYS A 119 -0.88 15.86 11.62
CA LYS A 119 -1.65 16.33 12.78
C LYS A 119 -3.06 15.74 12.83
N PHE A 120 -3.74 15.65 11.68
CA PHE A 120 -5.10 15.09 11.61
C PHE A 120 -5.04 13.59 11.38
N SER A 121 -4.80 12.84 12.46
CA SER A 121 -4.62 11.40 12.41
C SER A 121 -4.86 10.80 13.79
N LEU A 122 -5.16 9.50 13.83
CA LEU A 122 -5.29 8.78 15.10
C LEU A 122 -3.95 8.72 15.85
N ASP A 123 -2.84 8.64 15.13
CA ASP A 123 -1.51 8.67 15.75
C ASP A 123 -1.26 9.96 16.52
N SER A 124 -1.70 11.08 15.96
CA SER A 124 -1.56 12.39 16.62
C SER A 124 -2.42 12.48 17.88
N LEU A 125 -3.62 11.92 17.87
CA LEU A 125 -4.49 11.89 19.03
C LEU A 125 -3.89 11.09 20.18
N LYS A 126 -3.24 9.98 19.88
CA LYS A 126 -2.60 9.12 20.87
C LYS A 126 -1.45 9.83 21.57
N ASN A 127 -0.72 10.68 20.87
CA ASN A 127 0.42 11.42 21.44
C ASN A 127 0.01 12.61 22.31
N LYS A 128 -1.27 12.95 22.38
CA LYS A 128 -1.80 14.07 23.18
C LYS A 128 -2.29 13.65 24.57
N VAL A 129 -2.29 12.37 24.86
CA VAL A 129 -2.76 11.82 26.14
C VAL A 129 -1.65 11.75 27.18
#